data_612fe7030e79bc8d6307d19ebc42a3f1
#
_entry.id   612fe7030e79bc8d6307d19ebc42a3f1
#
_cell.length_a   1.000
_cell.length_b   1.000
_cell.length_c   1.000
_cell.angle_alpha   90.00
_cell.angle_beta   90.00
_cell.angle_gamma   90.00
#
_symmetry.space_group_name_H-M   'P 1'
#
loop_
_entity.id
_entity.type
_entity.pdbx_description
1 polymer ?
#
loop_
_entity_poly.entity_id
_entity_poly.type
_entity_poly.pdbx_seq_one_letter_code
_entity_poly.pdbx_strand_id
1 'polypeptide(L)'
;MTTGLGDIKLELVNSADQAARFISWLSERRPHNAIAVDIETGELPGGKRDDALSPWHGQIRLVQVGDGQTGWSIPWGEWSGVFYEAMDRFDGQIVCHNIAFEARWFDVQSRWKMPWHRAHDTMIMAHLIDPLGSGALKRLTSQYVDAKAASLQSQLDEGLVKNGWTWGTVPIDYQPYWAYGALDTVLTMRLFELFWEKCGPSQPYSQAYELEMNTRRIVTRMELNGARLDLDYSKRKYDELIDYTEQVKTWAKESYNGLSITSNVQLVRQFEAMGALITETTPSGAKSASADQLKMLVRDGTPQIQELAATVLKQRKADKIANTYFSNFINDNVNGFVHPSVKTLGARTGRMSIQNPALQTLPKGDDTVRRAFLPKDDDHVIITSDLDQVEFRMFATLSKDENLINLFNMADATGSDPFTEIGREVYADPTMQKSDKRRGLIKGVVYGRLYGAGVAKQALTAGVPEEQMRAVSNAFDERFPGMALFQKKVEDIGMRRLRSEGQGYVNTWTGRRLPCDEDRVYTLTNYLIQGGAAEVFKSNLVKLDQADLTELLIVPVHDEIVLNAPRENAAEIQQIVRECMTTREGWAVPLTADVDGPLENWGAKYV
;
A
#
# COMPACT_ATOMS: atom_id res chain seq x y z
N MET A 1 -13.33 19.35 32.85
CA MET A 1 -14.06 19.74 31.62
C MET A 1 -15.11 18.68 31.35
N THR A 2 -16.33 19.04 31.22
CA THR A 2 -17.37 18.16 30.68
C THR A 2 -17.23 18.16 29.16
N THR A 3 -16.65 17.12 28.60
CA THR A 3 -16.40 16.98 27.16
C THR A 3 -17.68 16.74 26.32
N GLY A 4 -18.84 16.72 26.97
CA GLY A 4 -20.09 16.31 26.31
C GLY A 4 -20.23 14.81 26.06
N LEU A 5 -19.20 14.02 26.38
CA LEU A 5 -19.09 12.57 26.15
C LEU A 5 -19.42 11.74 27.42
N GLY A 6 -20.08 12.33 28.40
CA GLY A 6 -20.36 11.73 29.73
C GLY A 6 -19.24 11.95 30.74
N ASP A 7 -19.13 11.09 31.74
CA ASP A 7 -18.16 11.23 32.85
C ASP A 7 -16.74 10.76 32.43
N ILE A 8 -16.10 11.51 31.53
CA ILE A 8 -14.71 11.26 31.13
C ILE A 8 -13.78 12.06 32.04
N LYS A 9 -12.70 11.40 32.51
CA LYS A 9 -11.60 12.01 33.26
C LYS A 9 -10.37 12.09 32.36
N LEU A 10 -9.80 13.30 32.25
CA LEU A 10 -8.54 13.53 31.56
C LEU A 10 -7.53 14.09 32.56
N GLU A 11 -6.40 13.43 32.66
CA GLU A 11 -5.38 13.67 33.68
C GLU A 11 -4.01 13.90 33.03
N LEU A 12 -3.21 14.80 33.60
CA LEU A 12 -1.81 15.03 33.19
C LEU A 12 -0.89 14.59 34.33
N VAL A 13 0.12 13.80 34.04
CA VAL A 13 1.18 13.47 35.02
C VAL A 13 2.18 14.64 35.05
N ASN A 14 2.05 15.52 36.04
CA ASN A 14 2.95 16.65 36.26
C ASN A 14 3.44 16.75 37.70
N SER A 15 3.22 15.75 38.52
CA SER A 15 3.67 15.64 39.90
C SER A 15 3.84 14.18 40.33
N ALA A 16 4.60 13.95 41.41
CA ALA A 16 4.78 12.63 41.99
C ALA A 16 3.46 12.01 42.46
N ASP A 17 2.52 12.79 42.96
CA ASP A 17 1.20 12.32 43.39
C ASP A 17 0.38 11.82 42.18
N GLN A 18 0.44 12.53 41.06
CA GLN A 18 -0.24 12.11 39.84
C GLN A 18 0.42 10.87 39.22
N ALA A 19 1.75 10.78 39.26
CA ALA A 19 2.48 9.59 38.85
C ALA A 19 2.06 8.37 39.68
N ALA A 20 2.00 8.50 41.00
CA ALA A 20 1.53 7.43 41.89
C ALA A 20 0.07 7.04 41.62
N ARG A 21 -0.81 8.02 41.36
CA ARG A 21 -2.21 7.76 41.00
C ARG A 21 -2.34 7.03 39.64
N PHE A 22 -1.52 7.41 38.64
CA PHE A 22 -1.48 6.72 37.36
C PHE A 22 -1.05 5.27 37.52
N ILE A 23 0.04 5.00 38.26
CA ILE A 23 0.52 3.64 38.51
C ILE A 23 -0.56 2.80 39.24
N SER A 24 -1.20 3.37 40.28
CA SER A 24 -2.30 2.71 40.96
C SER A 24 -3.47 2.43 40.04
N TRP A 25 -3.92 3.43 39.28
CA TRP A 25 -4.99 3.32 38.32
C TRP A 25 -4.73 2.19 37.31
N LEU A 26 -3.50 2.08 36.74
CA LEU A 26 -3.17 1.01 35.80
C LEU A 26 -3.07 -0.35 36.50
N SER A 27 -2.54 -0.42 37.73
CA SER A 27 -2.42 -1.67 38.48
C SER A 27 -3.75 -2.30 38.86
N GLU A 28 -4.79 -1.50 39.06
CA GLU A 28 -6.17 -1.97 39.37
C GLU A 28 -6.81 -2.67 38.16
N ARG A 29 -6.26 -2.50 36.95
CA ARG A 29 -6.78 -3.06 35.70
C ARG A 29 -6.15 -4.40 35.30
N ARG A 30 -5.49 -5.07 36.23
CA ARG A 30 -4.93 -6.42 36.05
C ARG A 30 -5.89 -7.52 36.43
N PRO A 31 -5.74 -8.70 35.83
CA PRO A 31 -5.41 -9.08 34.48
C PRO A 31 -6.68 -9.08 33.61
N HIS A 32 -6.57 -8.97 32.28
CA HIS A 32 -7.63 -9.09 31.26
C HIS A 32 -8.29 -7.80 30.76
N ASN A 33 -7.95 -6.63 31.30
CA ASN A 33 -8.48 -5.39 30.78
C ASN A 33 -7.60 -4.89 29.61
N ALA A 34 -8.25 -4.28 28.60
CA ALA A 34 -7.56 -3.58 27.54
C ALA A 34 -7.32 -2.12 27.93
N ILE A 35 -6.21 -1.55 27.49
CA ILE A 35 -5.94 -0.11 27.55
C ILE A 35 -5.54 0.40 26.18
N ALA A 36 -5.89 1.65 25.87
CA ALA A 36 -5.34 2.32 24.70
C ALA A 36 -3.99 2.96 25.04
N VAL A 37 -3.09 2.94 24.04
CA VAL A 37 -1.82 3.67 24.05
C VAL A 37 -1.75 4.52 22.80
N ASP A 38 -1.36 5.78 22.95
CA ASP A 38 -1.20 6.76 21.89
C ASP A 38 0.04 7.64 22.18
N ILE A 39 0.54 8.38 21.20
CA ILE A 39 1.66 9.30 21.37
C ILE A 39 1.42 10.61 20.63
N GLU A 40 1.89 11.72 21.23
CA GLU A 40 2.03 12.99 20.54
C GLU A 40 3.49 13.24 20.23
N THR A 41 3.77 13.55 18.98
CA THR A 41 5.13 13.73 18.47
C THR A 41 5.33 15.14 17.94
N GLY A 42 6.57 15.56 17.82
CA GLY A 42 6.91 16.90 17.32
C GLY A 42 8.27 16.91 16.65
N GLU A 43 8.49 17.90 15.80
CA GLU A 43 9.80 18.16 15.23
C GLU A 43 10.80 18.62 16.32
N LEU A 44 12.08 18.31 16.11
CA LEU A 44 13.16 18.84 16.94
C LEU A 44 13.36 20.35 16.68
N PRO A 45 13.99 21.10 17.61
CA PRO A 45 14.28 22.50 17.40
C PRO A 45 15.05 22.76 16.10
N GLY A 46 14.48 23.57 15.20
CA GLY A 46 15.04 23.84 13.87
C GLY A 46 14.72 22.80 12.80
N GLY A 47 14.00 21.74 13.15
CA GLY A 47 13.52 20.73 12.20
C GLY A 47 12.37 21.21 11.32
N LYS A 48 12.05 20.43 10.30
CA LYS A 48 10.90 20.66 9.41
C LYS A 48 9.62 20.16 10.11
N ARG A 49 8.48 20.75 9.77
CA ARG A 49 7.18 20.33 10.33
C ARG A 49 6.90 18.83 10.14
N ASP A 50 7.27 18.28 8.99
CA ASP A 50 7.03 16.87 8.65
C ASP A 50 7.96 15.92 9.42
N ASP A 51 9.03 16.41 10.04
CA ASP A 51 9.89 15.61 10.91
C ASP A 51 9.13 15.09 12.14
N ALA A 52 8.05 15.76 12.55
CA ALA A 52 7.13 15.27 13.58
C ALA A 52 6.48 13.92 13.26
N LEU A 53 6.52 13.46 12.00
CA LEU A 53 5.98 12.16 11.58
C LEU A 53 7.06 11.08 11.44
N SER A 54 8.34 11.44 11.62
CA SER A 54 9.49 10.55 11.46
C SER A 54 10.15 10.25 12.81
N PRO A 55 10.18 8.99 13.26
CA PRO A 55 10.83 8.63 14.53
C PRO A 55 12.33 8.85 14.54
N TRP A 56 12.96 9.05 13.37
CA TRP A 56 14.39 9.35 13.24
C TRP A 56 14.72 10.84 13.28
N HIS A 57 13.76 11.71 12.94
CA HIS A 57 13.97 13.16 12.82
C HIS A 57 13.18 13.98 13.83
N GLY A 58 12.11 13.42 14.40
CA GLY A 58 11.29 14.05 15.42
C GLY A 58 11.55 13.50 16.83
N GLN A 59 10.64 13.80 17.74
CA GLN A 59 10.67 13.36 19.14
C GLN A 59 9.28 13.01 19.67
N ILE A 60 9.21 12.02 20.57
CA ILE A 60 8.01 11.79 21.39
C ILE A 60 7.92 12.92 22.41
N ARG A 61 6.77 13.56 22.51
CA ARG A 61 6.52 14.63 23.46
C ARG A 61 5.61 14.22 24.62
N LEU A 62 4.54 13.51 24.28
CA LEU A 62 3.60 12.93 25.25
C LEU A 62 3.37 11.47 24.91
N VAL A 63 3.17 10.64 25.91
CA VAL A 63 2.56 9.32 25.78
C VAL A 63 1.23 9.36 26.51
N GLN A 64 0.22 8.78 25.90
CA GLN A 64 -1.12 8.69 26.49
C GLN A 64 -1.47 7.24 26.78
N VAL A 65 -2.15 7.02 27.91
CA VAL A 65 -2.68 5.73 28.30
C VAL A 65 -4.09 5.92 28.83
N GLY A 66 -5.04 5.11 28.35
CA GLY A 66 -6.42 5.28 28.77
C GLY A 66 -7.28 4.04 28.67
N ASP A 67 -8.43 4.08 29.32
CA ASP A 67 -9.55 3.16 29.14
C ASP A 67 -10.77 3.90 28.55
N GLY A 68 -11.92 3.27 28.49
CA GLY A 68 -13.15 3.90 27.96
C GLY A 68 -13.69 5.09 28.78
N GLN A 69 -13.07 5.45 29.91
CA GLN A 69 -13.54 6.49 30.84
C GLN A 69 -12.44 7.47 31.25
N THR A 70 -11.20 7.02 31.38
CA THR A 70 -10.09 7.84 31.88
C THR A 70 -8.94 7.82 30.88
N GLY A 71 -8.43 8.98 30.52
CA GLY A 71 -7.23 9.17 29.72
C GLY A 71 -6.14 9.92 30.50
N TRP A 72 -4.92 9.42 30.43
CA TRP A 72 -3.74 10.00 31.05
C TRP A 72 -2.77 10.47 29.97
N SER A 73 -2.23 11.68 30.11
CA SER A 73 -1.09 12.17 29.33
C SER A 73 0.15 12.24 30.20
N ILE A 74 1.26 11.71 29.70
CA ILE A 74 2.54 11.57 30.42
C ILE A 74 3.61 12.30 29.59
N PRO A 75 4.16 13.43 30.08
CA PRO A 75 5.27 14.12 29.42
C PRO A 75 6.48 13.19 29.28
N TRP A 76 6.91 12.94 28.03
CA TRP A 76 7.90 11.91 27.76
C TRP A 76 9.27 12.24 28.34
N GLY A 77 9.75 13.46 28.15
CA GLY A 77 11.09 13.87 28.61
C GLY A 77 11.29 13.82 30.11
N GLU A 78 10.23 14.06 30.89
CA GLU A 78 10.31 14.14 32.35
C GLU A 78 9.77 12.89 33.06
N TRP A 79 8.71 12.29 32.52
CA TRP A 79 7.94 11.24 33.20
C TRP A 79 7.96 9.89 32.47
N SER A 80 8.81 9.68 31.47
CA SER A 80 8.90 8.38 30.76
C SER A 80 9.20 7.20 31.68
N GLY A 81 9.92 7.43 32.79
CA GLY A 81 10.17 6.41 33.80
C GLY A 81 8.90 5.84 34.43
N VAL A 82 7.89 6.70 34.63
CA VAL A 82 6.58 6.31 35.18
C VAL A 82 5.81 5.41 34.18
N PHE A 83 5.87 5.76 32.89
CA PHE A 83 5.32 4.93 31.83
C PHE A 83 5.98 3.55 31.81
N TYR A 84 7.30 3.49 31.85
CA TYR A 84 8.03 2.22 31.85
C TYR A 84 7.68 1.35 33.05
N GLU A 85 7.70 1.93 34.26
CA GLU A 85 7.36 1.20 35.49
C GLU A 85 5.96 0.60 35.43
N ALA A 86 5.00 1.35 34.92
CA ALA A 86 3.62 0.92 34.79
C ALA A 86 3.45 -0.15 33.72
N MET A 87 4.05 0.03 32.53
CA MET A 87 3.91 -0.88 31.40
C MET A 87 4.71 -2.17 31.56
N ASP A 88 5.84 -2.16 32.27
CA ASP A 88 6.61 -3.37 32.60
C ASP A 88 5.82 -4.35 33.49
N ARG A 89 4.82 -3.83 34.21
CA ARG A 89 3.93 -4.63 35.10
C ARG A 89 2.57 -4.93 34.48
N PHE A 90 2.21 -4.27 33.40
CA PHE A 90 0.90 -4.43 32.76
C PHE A 90 0.94 -5.58 31.75
N ASP A 91 0.05 -6.57 31.95
CA ASP A 91 -0.05 -7.79 31.14
C ASP A 91 -1.36 -7.88 30.32
N GLY A 92 -2.23 -6.87 30.40
CA GLY A 92 -3.47 -6.78 29.63
C GLY A 92 -3.25 -6.43 28.13
N GLN A 93 -4.36 -6.32 27.39
CA GLN A 93 -4.34 -6.00 25.96
C GLN A 93 -3.95 -4.53 25.73
N ILE A 94 -3.19 -4.27 24.68
CA ILE A 94 -2.82 -2.93 24.22
C ILE A 94 -3.63 -2.61 22.95
N VAL A 95 -4.25 -1.45 22.92
CA VAL A 95 -5.04 -0.98 21.76
C VAL A 95 -4.45 0.33 21.25
N CYS A 96 -4.20 0.41 19.95
CA CYS A 96 -3.83 1.65 19.29
C CYS A 96 -4.81 1.99 18.16
N HIS A 97 -4.71 3.20 17.67
CA HIS A 97 -5.34 3.58 16.41
C HIS A 97 -4.26 3.90 15.37
N ASN A 98 -3.97 2.97 14.46
CA ASN A 98 -2.80 2.97 13.58
C ASN A 98 -1.50 2.55 14.29
N ILE A 99 -1.56 1.40 14.95
CA ILE A 99 -0.49 0.82 15.80
C ILE A 99 0.93 0.88 15.22
N ALA A 100 1.06 0.92 13.89
CA ALA A 100 2.36 1.04 13.24
C ALA A 100 3.07 2.36 13.57
N PHE A 101 2.32 3.43 13.84
CA PHE A 101 2.88 4.71 14.22
C PHE A 101 3.56 4.59 15.58
N GLU A 102 2.82 4.18 16.61
CA GLU A 102 3.34 4.02 17.97
C GLU A 102 4.48 3.00 18.01
N ALA A 103 4.32 1.85 17.34
CA ALA A 103 5.31 0.79 17.36
C ALA A 103 6.67 1.25 16.81
N ARG A 104 6.69 2.00 15.70
CA ARG A 104 7.94 2.54 15.12
C ARG A 104 8.60 3.57 16.05
N TRP A 105 7.82 4.48 16.63
CA TRP A 105 8.35 5.47 17.55
C TRP A 105 8.93 4.83 18.81
N PHE A 106 8.21 3.88 19.41
CA PHE A 106 8.73 3.15 20.56
C PHE A 106 9.94 2.30 20.22
N ASP A 107 10.01 1.73 19.02
CA ASP A 107 11.18 0.94 18.61
C ASP A 107 12.43 1.81 18.47
N VAL A 108 12.29 3.02 17.93
CA VAL A 108 13.44 3.92 17.69
C VAL A 108 13.84 4.72 18.94
N GLN A 109 12.85 5.20 19.72
CA GLN A 109 13.11 6.18 20.80
C GLN A 109 12.81 5.68 22.21
N SER A 110 12.42 4.41 22.38
CA SER A 110 12.04 3.86 23.67
C SER A 110 12.71 2.51 23.95
N ARG A 111 12.93 2.20 25.22
CA ARG A 111 13.27 0.85 25.66
C ARG A 111 12.06 -0.08 25.66
N TRP A 112 10.85 0.45 25.76
CA TRP A 112 9.62 -0.34 25.68
C TRP A 112 9.28 -0.63 24.23
N LYS A 113 8.93 -1.89 23.95
CA LYS A 113 8.57 -2.34 22.60
C LYS A 113 7.12 -2.78 22.57
N MET A 114 6.45 -2.57 21.45
CA MET A 114 5.07 -2.98 21.27
C MET A 114 4.90 -4.49 21.46
N PRO A 115 4.08 -4.95 22.42
CA PRO A 115 3.86 -6.37 22.67
C PRO A 115 2.81 -6.93 21.69
N TRP A 116 3.23 -7.18 20.45
CA TRP A 116 2.36 -7.55 19.33
C TRP A 116 1.42 -8.73 19.58
N HIS A 117 1.81 -9.68 20.43
CA HIS A 117 1.00 -10.86 20.77
C HIS A 117 -0.29 -10.53 21.56
N ARG A 118 -0.40 -9.33 22.09
CA ARG A 118 -1.55 -8.81 22.84
C ARG A 118 -1.91 -7.37 22.42
N ALA A 119 -1.59 -7.01 21.18
CA ALA A 119 -1.83 -5.69 20.64
C ALA A 119 -2.96 -5.70 19.61
N HIS A 120 -3.71 -4.60 19.53
CA HIS A 120 -4.85 -4.42 18.65
C HIS A 120 -4.80 -3.06 17.94
N ASP A 121 -5.42 -2.99 16.76
CA ASP A 121 -5.52 -1.78 15.96
C ASP A 121 -6.97 -1.50 15.52
N THR A 122 -7.54 -0.42 16.03
CA THR A 122 -8.92 -0.03 15.72
C THR A 122 -9.08 0.52 14.30
N MET A 123 -8.01 1.02 13.66
CA MET A 123 -8.05 1.45 12.25
C MET A 123 -8.18 0.24 11.32
N ILE A 124 -7.48 -0.86 11.60
CA ILE A 124 -7.62 -2.14 10.87
C ILE A 124 -9.05 -2.68 11.04
N MET A 125 -9.57 -2.70 12.26
CA MET A 125 -10.96 -3.14 12.52
C MET A 125 -11.97 -2.30 11.75
N ALA A 126 -11.83 -0.97 11.77
CA ALA A 126 -12.70 -0.05 11.04
C ALA A 126 -12.73 -0.34 9.55
N HIS A 127 -11.55 -0.56 8.94
CA HIS A 127 -11.46 -0.87 7.51
C HIS A 127 -12.11 -2.22 7.15
N LEU A 128 -12.02 -3.22 8.01
CA LEU A 128 -12.68 -4.51 7.78
C LEU A 128 -14.21 -4.39 7.87
N ILE A 129 -14.70 -3.54 8.76
CA ILE A 129 -16.15 -3.30 8.95
C ILE A 129 -16.70 -2.45 7.82
N ASP A 130 -16.02 -1.36 7.46
CA ASP A 130 -16.39 -0.44 6.39
C ASP A 130 -15.17 -0.06 5.52
N PRO A 131 -14.87 -0.84 4.47
CA PRO A 131 -13.71 -0.57 3.59
C PRO A 131 -13.84 0.71 2.75
N LEU A 132 -15.03 1.33 2.68
CA LEU A 132 -15.29 2.58 1.98
C LEU A 132 -15.25 3.80 2.93
N GLY A 133 -15.30 3.53 4.21
CA GLY A 133 -15.32 4.54 5.26
C GLY A 133 -13.96 5.22 5.49
N SER A 134 -14.00 6.21 6.38
CA SER A 134 -12.77 6.89 6.82
C SER A 134 -12.03 6.04 7.84
N GLY A 135 -10.70 5.96 7.73
CA GLY A 135 -9.84 5.40 8.79
C GLY A 135 -9.43 6.43 9.86
N ALA A 136 -9.83 7.70 9.76
CA ALA A 136 -9.41 8.74 10.71
C ALA A 136 -10.16 8.63 12.05
N LEU A 137 -9.43 8.60 13.18
CA LEU A 137 -9.99 8.45 14.53
C LEU A 137 -11.17 9.40 14.80
N LYS A 138 -11.01 10.68 14.52
CA LYS A 138 -12.05 11.69 14.79
C LYS A 138 -13.33 11.50 13.96
N ARG A 139 -13.21 11.01 12.74
CA ARG A 139 -14.39 10.69 11.90
C ARG A 139 -15.09 9.43 12.38
N LEU A 140 -14.32 8.39 12.71
CA LEU A 140 -14.86 7.15 13.25
C LEU A 140 -15.57 7.40 14.59
N THR A 141 -14.93 8.14 15.48
CA THR A 141 -15.52 8.45 16.79
C THR A 141 -16.75 9.34 16.68
N SER A 142 -16.76 10.30 15.75
CA SER A 142 -17.96 11.10 15.47
C SER A 142 -19.11 10.28 14.90
N GLN A 143 -18.80 9.22 14.13
CA GLN A 143 -19.80 8.34 13.53
C GLN A 143 -20.33 7.28 14.50
N TYR A 144 -19.47 6.68 15.31
CA TYR A 144 -19.80 5.49 16.10
C TYR A 144 -19.94 5.75 17.61
N VAL A 145 -19.36 6.83 18.13
CA VAL A 145 -19.30 7.12 19.56
C VAL A 145 -20.11 8.36 19.92
N ASP A 146 -19.66 9.55 19.47
CA ASP A 146 -20.33 10.83 19.75
C ASP A 146 -19.94 11.89 18.71
N ALA A 147 -20.93 12.61 18.17
CA ALA A 147 -20.70 13.67 17.18
C ALA A 147 -19.78 14.81 17.67
N LYS A 148 -19.63 15.00 19.00
CA LYS A 148 -18.78 16.02 19.60
C LYS A 148 -17.33 15.56 19.86
N ALA A 149 -16.97 14.33 19.48
CA ALA A 149 -15.65 13.75 19.73
C ALA A 149 -14.48 14.60 19.17
N ALA A 150 -14.71 15.40 18.13
CA ALA A 150 -13.69 16.27 17.50
C ALA A 150 -13.53 17.66 18.15
N SER A 151 -14.28 18.01 19.19
CA SER A 151 -14.31 19.39 19.74
C SER A 151 -12.97 19.86 20.33
N LEU A 152 -12.19 18.98 20.97
CA LEU A 152 -10.87 19.35 21.53
C LEU A 152 -9.82 19.57 20.44
N GLN A 153 -9.90 18.87 19.32
CA GLN A 153 -9.00 19.11 18.18
C GLN A 153 -9.13 20.54 17.67
N SER A 154 -10.34 21.04 17.49
CA SER A 154 -10.57 22.42 17.04
C SER A 154 -9.96 23.44 18.00
N GLN A 155 -10.08 23.23 19.32
CA GLN A 155 -9.47 24.12 20.34
C GLN A 155 -7.94 24.08 20.27
N LEU A 156 -7.35 22.91 20.06
CA LEU A 156 -5.90 22.77 19.88
C LEU A 156 -5.44 23.48 18.60
N ASP A 157 -6.09 23.24 17.46
CA ASP A 157 -5.74 23.86 16.18
C ASP A 157 -5.81 25.40 16.24
N GLU A 158 -6.86 25.95 16.86
CA GLU A 158 -7.00 27.38 17.11
C GLU A 158 -5.85 27.92 17.98
N GLY A 159 -5.49 27.19 19.04
CA GLY A 159 -4.40 27.53 19.93
C GLY A 159 -3.04 27.54 19.23
N LEU A 160 -2.75 26.53 18.42
CA LEU A 160 -1.52 26.44 17.63
C LEU A 160 -1.39 27.63 16.68
N VAL A 161 -2.43 27.91 15.90
CA VAL A 161 -2.45 29.04 14.94
C VAL A 161 -2.31 30.39 15.66
N LYS A 162 -3.09 30.61 16.71
CA LYS A 162 -3.11 31.90 17.46
C LYS A 162 -1.77 32.25 18.07
N ASN A 163 -1.03 31.25 18.57
CA ASN A 163 0.24 31.46 19.27
C ASN A 163 1.47 31.21 18.37
N GLY A 164 1.29 30.80 17.12
CA GLY A 164 2.39 30.45 16.21
C GLY A 164 3.15 29.18 16.64
N TRP A 165 2.51 28.31 17.38
CA TRP A 165 3.11 27.05 17.83
C TRP A 165 3.00 25.96 16.74
N THR A 166 3.96 25.05 16.79
CA THR A 166 3.97 23.80 16.05
C THR A 166 3.76 22.63 17.01
N TRP A 167 3.69 21.41 16.48
CA TRP A 167 3.65 20.21 17.31
C TRP A 167 4.92 20.04 18.16
N GLY A 168 6.09 20.53 17.68
CA GLY A 168 7.34 20.51 18.42
C GLY A 168 7.48 21.61 19.49
N THR A 169 6.73 22.72 19.38
CA THR A 169 6.89 23.89 20.23
C THR A 169 5.73 24.21 21.16
N VAL A 170 4.58 23.57 20.99
CA VAL A 170 3.42 23.75 21.89
C VAL A 170 3.82 23.39 23.33
N PRO A 171 3.51 24.24 24.35
CA PRO A 171 3.81 23.91 25.76
C PRO A 171 3.14 22.62 26.19
N ILE A 172 3.88 21.76 26.90
CA ILE A 172 3.39 20.44 27.38
C ILE A 172 2.21 20.60 28.33
N ASP A 173 2.18 21.66 29.15
CA ASP A 173 1.12 21.98 30.08
C ASP A 173 -0.07 22.72 29.44
N TYR A 174 0.01 23.04 28.14
CA TYR A 174 -1.14 23.63 27.43
C TYR A 174 -2.30 22.64 27.41
N GLN A 175 -3.36 23.00 28.13
CA GLN A 175 -4.46 22.07 28.42
C GLN A 175 -5.10 21.45 27.16
N PRO A 176 -5.43 22.19 26.07
CA PRO A 176 -5.99 21.54 24.88
C PRO A 176 -5.05 20.50 24.26
N TYR A 177 -3.72 20.65 24.38
CA TYR A 177 -2.75 19.72 23.81
C TYR A 177 -2.74 18.37 24.53
N TRP A 178 -2.45 18.38 25.85
CA TRP A 178 -2.41 17.12 26.57
C TRP A 178 -3.79 16.48 26.74
N ALA A 179 -4.86 17.29 26.87
CA ALA A 179 -6.23 16.76 26.96
C ALA A 179 -6.71 16.14 25.65
N TYR A 180 -6.25 16.67 24.51
CA TYR A 180 -6.51 16.09 23.19
C TYR A 180 -5.98 14.66 23.09
N GLY A 181 -4.69 14.44 23.37
CA GLY A 181 -4.11 13.10 23.31
C GLY A 181 -4.70 12.16 24.37
N ALA A 182 -4.96 12.62 25.61
CA ALA A 182 -5.63 11.81 26.62
C ALA A 182 -7.04 11.38 26.19
N LEU A 183 -7.79 12.26 25.52
CA LEU A 183 -9.11 11.92 24.97
C LEU A 183 -9.02 10.88 23.86
N ASP A 184 -7.99 10.93 23.01
CA ASP A 184 -7.82 9.98 21.91
C ASP A 184 -7.71 8.54 22.39
N THR A 185 -7.07 8.30 23.54
CA THR A 185 -7.05 6.95 24.15
C THR A 185 -8.43 6.50 24.62
N VAL A 186 -9.24 7.38 25.21
CA VAL A 186 -10.61 7.06 25.62
C VAL A 186 -11.49 6.72 24.40
N LEU A 187 -11.37 7.51 23.34
CA LEU A 187 -12.12 7.31 22.10
C LEU A 187 -11.69 6.02 21.40
N THR A 188 -10.39 5.73 21.37
CA THR A 188 -9.83 4.48 20.82
C THR A 188 -10.37 3.27 21.54
N MET A 189 -10.45 3.29 22.89
CA MET A 189 -11.03 2.19 23.65
C MET A 189 -12.52 1.99 23.38
N ARG A 190 -13.30 3.05 23.29
CA ARG A 190 -14.72 2.95 22.95
C ARG A 190 -14.95 2.39 21.55
N LEU A 191 -14.13 2.76 20.56
CA LEU A 191 -14.16 2.14 19.23
C LEU A 191 -13.76 0.66 19.29
N PHE A 192 -12.74 0.33 20.08
CA PHE A 192 -12.29 -1.05 20.24
C PHE A 192 -13.43 -1.94 20.77
N GLU A 193 -14.12 -1.54 21.83
CA GLU A 193 -15.25 -2.28 22.39
C GLU A 193 -16.34 -2.54 21.34
N LEU A 194 -16.72 -1.52 20.57
CA LEU A 194 -17.72 -1.64 19.51
C LEU A 194 -17.27 -2.55 18.36
N PHE A 195 -16.00 -2.43 17.94
CA PHE A 195 -15.49 -3.17 16.79
C PHE A 195 -15.10 -4.61 17.13
N TRP A 196 -14.77 -4.87 18.41
CA TRP A 196 -14.45 -6.22 18.89
C TRP A 196 -15.59 -7.22 18.71
N GLU A 197 -16.83 -6.75 18.76
CA GLU A 197 -18.01 -7.56 18.46
C GLU A 197 -18.05 -8.10 17.02
N LYS A 198 -17.25 -7.53 16.11
CA LYS A 198 -17.16 -7.94 14.70
C LYS A 198 -15.81 -8.60 14.35
N CYS A 199 -14.74 -8.23 15.05
CA CYS A 199 -13.37 -8.62 14.73
C CYS A 199 -12.75 -9.59 15.76
N GLY A 200 -13.33 -9.73 16.93
CA GLY A 200 -12.86 -10.64 17.98
C GLY A 200 -12.96 -12.12 17.61
N PRO A 201 -12.46 -13.02 18.45
CA PRO A 201 -12.47 -14.47 18.19
C PRO A 201 -13.86 -14.99 17.83
N SER A 202 -13.93 -15.84 16.80
CA SER A 202 -15.18 -16.42 16.28
C SER A 202 -16.16 -15.41 15.66
N GLN A 203 -15.78 -14.17 15.50
CA GLN A 203 -16.61 -13.15 14.84
C GLN A 203 -16.40 -13.15 13.30
N PRO A 204 -17.29 -12.52 12.52
CA PRO A 204 -17.25 -12.56 11.06
C PRO A 204 -15.95 -12.14 10.42
N TYR A 205 -15.20 -11.21 11.02
CA TYR A 205 -13.94 -10.70 10.50
C TYR A 205 -12.69 -11.22 11.24
N SER A 206 -12.85 -12.18 12.15
CA SER A 206 -11.77 -12.68 13.01
C SER A 206 -10.52 -13.10 12.21
N GLN A 207 -10.69 -13.95 11.18
CA GLN A 207 -9.57 -14.45 10.38
C GLN A 207 -8.90 -13.33 9.56
N ALA A 208 -9.71 -12.44 8.97
CA ALA A 208 -9.18 -11.29 8.23
C ALA A 208 -8.41 -10.34 9.17
N TYR A 209 -8.92 -10.12 10.38
CA TYR A 209 -8.28 -9.27 11.38
C TYR A 209 -6.95 -9.86 11.88
N GLU A 210 -6.91 -11.15 12.17
CA GLU A 210 -5.69 -11.84 12.56
C GLU A 210 -4.62 -11.77 11.47
N LEU A 211 -4.99 -12.02 10.21
CA LEU A 211 -4.09 -11.88 9.06
C LEU A 211 -3.55 -10.46 8.95
N GLU A 212 -4.40 -9.45 9.10
CA GLU A 212 -3.97 -8.04 9.02
C GLU A 212 -3.06 -7.63 10.17
N MET A 213 -3.32 -8.07 11.40
CA MET A 213 -2.47 -7.77 12.56
C MET A 213 -1.08 -8.42 12.41
N ASN A 214 -1.01 -9.69 11.99
CA ASN A 214 0.26 -10.35 11.71
C ASN A 214 1.02 -9.65 10.57
N THR A 215 0.32 -9.32 9.47
CA THR A 215 0.91 -8.57 8.37
C THR A 215 1.41 -7.20 8.85
N ARG A 216 0.64 -6.49 9.67
CA ARG A 216 1.05 -5.16 10.18
C ARG A 216 2.32 -5.23 10.99
N ARG A 217 2.43 -6.24 11.87
CA ARG A 217 3.65 -6.48 12.65
C ARG A 217 4.88 -6.70 11.76
N ILE A 218 4.76 -7.62 10.79
CA ILE A 218 5.85 -7.95 9.87
C ILE A 218 6.27 -6.73 9.06
N VAL A 219 5.29 -6.04 8.48
CA VAL A 219 5.54 -4.84 7.66
C VAL A 219 6.11 -3.68 8.48
N THR A 220 5.70 -3.52 9.75
CA THR A 220 6.33 -2.53 10.65
C THR A 220 7.82 -2.84 10.86
N ARG A 221 8.20 -4.12 10.94
CA ARG A 221 9.61 -4.50 11.02
C ARG A 221 10.36 -4.18 9.72
N MET A 222 9.75 -4.42 8.54
CA MET A 222 10.34 -4.01 7.27
C MET A 222 10.57 -2.48 7.19
N GLU A 223 9.59 -1.69 7.65
CA GLU A 223 9.73 -0.23 7.72
C GLU A 223 10.89 0.20 8.62
N LEU A 224 11.13 -0.51 9.72
CA LEU A 224 12.25 -0.26 10.65
C LEU A 224 13.58 -0.74 10.08
N ASN A 225 13.63 -1.89 9.40
CA ASN A 225 14.84 -2.39 8.74
C ASN A 225 15.31 -1.40 7.67
N GLY A 226 14.38 -0.84 6.90
CA GLY A 226 14.67 0.06 5.79
C GLY A 226 15.40 -0.64 4.64
N ALA A 227 15.71 0.14 3.61
CA ALA A 227 16.46 -0.31 2.44
C ALA A 227 17.71 0.54 2.25
N ARG A 228 18.89 -0.09 2.19
CA ARG A 228 20.17 0.61 1.96
C ARG A 228 20.21 1.17 0.54
N LEU A 229 20.70 2.41 0.42
CA LEU A 229 20.81 3.14 -0.83
C LEU A 229 22.26 3.36 -1.27
N ASP A 230 22.50 3.21 -2.56
CA ASP A 230 23.69 3.79 -3.22
C ASP A 230 23.44 5.30 -3.44
N LEU A 231 23.88 6.11 -2.47
CA LEU A 231 23.69 7.57 -2.52
C LEU A 231 24.53 8.23 -3.62
N ASP A 232 25.71 7.67 -3.96
CA ASP A 232 26.55 8.22 -5.03
C ASP A 232 25.94 7.96 -6.40
N TYR A 233 25.42 6.74 -6.61
CA TYR A 233 24.63 6.44 -7.81
C TYR A 233 23.38 7.33 -7.88
N SER A 234 22.67 7.49 -6.77
CA SER A 234 21.44 8.30 -6.70
C SER A 234 21.70 9.75 -7.06
N LYS A 235 22.78 10.37 -6.55
CA LYS A 235 23.18 11.74 -6.90
C LYS A 235 23.53 11.88 -8.36
N ARG A 236 24.41 11.00 -8.88
CA ARG A 236 24.78 11.02 -10.31
C ARG A 236 23.57 10.88 -11.22
N LYS A 237 22.62 9.98 -10.89
CA LYS A 237 21.41 9.79 -11.68
C LYS A 237 20.43 10.95 -11.57
N TYR A 238 20.31 11.54 -10.41
CA TYR A 238 19.52 12.75 -10.23
C TYR A 238 20.02 13.87 -11.14
N ASP A 239 21.32 14.18 -11.06
CA ASP A 239 21.95 15.24 -11.85
C ASP A 239 21.79 14.97 -13.37
N GLU A 240 22.08 13.74 -13.84
CA GLU A 240 21.91 13.32 -15.23
C GLU A 240 20.45 13.53 -15.74
N LEU A 241 19.47 13.17 -14.93
CA LEU A 241 18.07 13.28 -15.30
C LEU A 241 17.58 14.73 -15.30
N ILE A 242 18.04 15.55 -14.35
CA ILE A 242 17.72 16.98 -14.29
C ILE A 242 18.36 17.70 -15.47
N ASP A 243 19.65 17.45 -15.77
CA ASP A 243 20.33 18.03 -16.92
C ASP A 243 19.61 17.69 -18.23
N TYR A 244 19.22 16.42 -18.41
CA TYR A 244 18.42 16.02 -19.56
C TYR A 244 17.09 16.78 -19.64
N THR A 245 16.39 16.93 -18.51
CA THR A 245 15.12 17.67 -18.45
C THR A 245 15.29 19.14 -18.85
N GLU A 246 16.33 19.80 -18.38
CA GLU A 246 16.62 21.20 -18.72
C GLU A 246 17.05 21.35 -20.20
N GLN A 247 17.85 20.43 -20.74
CA GLN A 247 18.19 20.39 -22.16
C GLN A 247 16.94 20.27 -23.04
N VAL A 248 15.99 19.39 -22.69
CA VAL A 248 14.74 19.23 -23.43
C VAL A 248 13.85 20.47 -23.32
N LYS A 249 13.77 21.11 -22.16
CA LYS A 249 13.03 22.37 -21.99
C LYS A 249 13.61 23.48 -22.87
N THR A 250 14.95 23.57 -22.93
CA THR A 250 15.65 24.55 -23.79
C THR A 250 15.41 24.27 -25.27
N TRP A 251 15.61 23.02 -25.70
CA TRP A 251 15.30 22.59 -27.05
C TRP A 251 13.86 22.93 -27.48
N ALA A 252 12.89 22.67 -26.64
CA ALA A 252 11.50 22.96 -26.95
C ALA A 252 11.22 24.47 -27.09
N LYS A 253 11.82 25.31 -26.25
CA LYS A 253 11.72 26.77 -26.35
C LYS A 253 12.32 27.30 -27.65
N GLU A 254 13.48 26.78 -28.05
CA GLU A 254 14.19 27.20 -29.27
C GLU A 254 13.49 26.68 -30.52
N SER A 255 13.09 25.40 -30.55
CA SER A 255 12.50 24.75 -31.72
C SER A 255 11.04 25.10 -31.99
N TYR A 256 10.28 25.50 -30.95
CA TYR A 256 8.84 25.72 -31.01
C TYR A 256 8.42 27.09 -30.45
N ASN A 257 9.14 28.15 -30.82
CA ASN A 257 8.80 29.54 -30.54
C ASN A 257 8.39 29.82 -29.08
N GLY A 258 9.22 29.40 -28.13
CA GLY A 258 9.00 29.63 -26.69
C GLY A 258 8.09 28.62 -26.00
N LEU A 259 7.88 27.45 -26.59
CA LEU A 259 7.03 26.39 -26.01
C LEU A 259 7.52 25.96 -24.63
N SER A 260 6.64 26.05 -23.64
CA SER A 260 6.83 25.40 -22.34
C SER A 260 6.19 24.01 -22.34
N ILE A 261 7.01 22.96 -22.36
CA ILE A 261 6.54 21.56 -22.37
C ILE A 261 5.94 21.10 -21.04
N THR A 262 6.09 21.88 -19.97
CA THR A 262 5.43 21.64 -18.68
C THR A 262 4.01 22.23 -18.65
N SER A 263 3.67 23.14 -19.56
CA SER A 263 2.33 23.72 -19.68
C SER A 263 1.44 22.85 -20.59
N ASN A 264 0.46 22.18 -20.00
CA ASN A 264 -0.52 21.38 -20.75
C ASN A 264 -1.24 22.23 -21.83
N VAL A 265 -1.58 23.48 -21.51
CA VAL A 265 -2.28 24.39 -22.44
C VAL A 265 -1.39 24.72 -23.64
N GLN A 266 -0.11 24.99 -23.44
CA GLN A 266 0.82 25.30 -24.53
C GLN A 266 1.09 24.07 -25.40
N LEU A 267 1.27 22.88 -24.77
CA LEU A 267 1.44 21.64 -25.50
C LEU A 267 0.24 21.31 -26.39
N VAL A 268 -0.98 21.41 -25.87
CA VAL A 268 -2.21 21.19 -26.63
C VAL A 268 -2.26 22.13 -27.84
N ARG A 269 -2.05 23.43 -27.62
CA ARG A 269 -2.04 24.44 -28.72
C ARG A 269 -0.96 24.14 -29.76
N GLN A 270 0.22 23.75 -29.33
CA GLN A 270 1.32 23.41 -30.23
C GLN A 270 0.98 22.21 -31.10
N PHE A 271 0.45 21.12 -30.51
CA PHE A 271 0.04 19.95 -31.25
C PHE A 271 -1.10 20.24 -32.25
N GLU A 272 -2.08 21.04 -31.84
CA GLU A 272 -3.17 21.48 -32.73
C GLU A 272 -2.66 22.34 -33.88
N ALA A 273 -1.71 23.24 -33.62
CA ALA A 273 -1.04 24.05 -34.68
C ALA A 273 -0.25 23.18 -35.67
N MET A 274 0.25 22.02 -35.24
CA MET A 274 0.92 21.03 -36.09
C MET A 274 -0.10 20.10 -36.80
N GLY A 275 -1.42 20.29 -36.61
CA GLY A 275 -2.47 19.50 -37.22
C GLY A 275 -2.83 18.21 -36.49
N ALA A 276 -2.41 18.06 -35.23
CA ALA A 276 -2.77 16.90 -34.43
C ALA A 276 -4.20 17.00 -33.87
N LEU A 277 -4.92 15.87 -33.82
CA LEU A 277 -6.20 15.75 -33.14
C LEU A 277 -5.97 15.41 -31.67
N ILE A 278 -6.45 16.28 -30.76
CA ILE A 278 -6.43 16.03 -29.32
C ILE A 278 -7.83 15.61 -28.87
N THR A 279 -7.96 14.36 -28.44
CA THR A 279 -9.22 13.72 -28.04
C THR A 279 -9.36 13.58 -26.52
N GLU A 280 -8.22 13.49 -25.80
CA GLU A 280 -8.22 13.37 -24.34
C GLU A 280 -8.59 14.68 -23.67
N THR A 281 -9.38 14.60 -22.60
CA THR A 281 -9.80 15.74 -21.79
C THR A 281 -9.53 15.52 -20.30
N THR A 282 -9.37 16.63 -19.56
CA THR A 282 -9.35 16.61 -18.09
C THR A 282 -10.75 16.36 -17.54
N PRO A 283 -10.93 16.02 -16.26
CA PRO A 283 -12.25 15.91 -15.62
C PRO A 283 -13.11 17.18 -15.75
N SER A 284 -12.47 18.35 -15.92
CA SER A 284 -13.16 19.63 -16.15
C SER A 284 -13.51 19.89 -17.63
N GLY A 285 -13.24 18.93 -18.53
CA GLY A 285 -13.55 19.02 -19.96
C GLY A 285 -12.50 19.76 -20.82
N ALA A 286 -11.40 20.24 -20.24
CA ALA A 286 -10.34 20.90 -21.01
C ALA A 286 -9.48 19.84 -21.73
N LYS A 287 -9.04 20.12 -22.98
CA LYS A 287 -8.13 19.26 -23.74
C LYS A 287 -6.83 18.98 -22.98
N SER A 288 -6.36 17.75 -23.07
CA SER A 288 -5.20 17.29 -22.31
C SER A 288 -4.16 16.58 -23.19
N ALA A 289 -2.90 17.03 -23.10
CA ALA A 289 -1.74 16.28 -23.58
C ALA A 289 -1.30 15.24 -22.53
N SER A 290 -2.25 14.38 -22.09
CA SER A 290 -1.99 13.27 -21.17
C SER A 290 -0.98 12.28 -21.74
N ALA A 291 -0.45 11.38 -20.89
CA ALA A 291 0.46 10.35 -21.36
C ALA A 291 -0.18 9.46 -22.45
N ASP A 292 -1.48 9.18 -22.35
CA ASP A 292 -2.17 8.36 -23.34
C ASP A 292 -2.40 9.11 -24.65
N GLN A 293 -2.76 10.41 -24.60
CA GLN A 293 -2.80 11.25 -25.78
C GLN A 293 -1.44 11.32 -26.48
N LEU A 294 -0.36 11.53 -25.72
CA LEU A 294 0.99 11.58 -26.29
C LEU A 294 1.40 10.25 -26.92
N LYS A 295 1.07 9.10 -26.34
CA LYS A 295 1.31 7.78 -26.96
C LYS A 295 0.55 7.62 -28.28
N MET A 296 -0.69 8.11 -28.36
CA MET A 296 -1.46 8.13 -29.60
C MET A 296 -0.76 8.99 -30.66
N LEU A 297 -0.26 10.17 -30.27
CA LEU A 297 0.48 11.06 -31.17
C LEU A 297 1.81 10.45 -31.65
N VAL A 298 2.50 9.68 -30.80
CA VAL A 298 3.71 8.92 -31.20
C VAL A 298 3.36 7.83 -32.22
N ARG A 299 2.19 7.20 -32.12
CA ARG A 299 1.76 6.15 -33.04
C ARG A 299 1.26 6.69 -34.38
N ASP A 300 0.40 7.71 -34.34
CA ASP A 300 -0.44 8.12 -35.48
C ASP A 300 -0.06 9.49 -36.06
N GLY A 301 0.84 10.26 -35.42
CA GLY A 301 1.22 11.61 -35.83
C GLY A 301 2.17 11.65 -37.03
N THR A 302 2.34 12.84 -37.57
CA THR A 302 3.44 13.12 -38.52
C THR A 302 4.81 12.96 -37.84
N PRO A 303 5.91 12.78 -38.54
CA PRO A 303 7.25 12.63 -37.96
C PRO A 303 7.59 13.70 -36.91
N GLN A 304 7.25 14.96 -37.18
CA GLN A 304 7.48 16.07 -36.26
C GLN A 304 6.61 15.99 -34.99
N ILE A 305 5.33 15.58 -35.13
CA ILE A 305 4.41 15.35 -34.00
C ILE A 305 4.92 14.18 -33.15
N GLN A 306 5.34 13.09 -33.79
CA GLN A 306 5.91 11.91 -33.14
C GLN A 306 7.15 12.27 -32.33
N GLU A 307 8.08 13.03 -32.89
CA GLU A 307 9.31 13.48 -32.24
C GLU A 307 9.01 14.31 -31.00
N LEU A 308 8.18 15.35 -31.13
CA LEU A 308 7.79 16.18 -29.96
C LEU A 308 7.09 15.38 -28.90
N ALA A 309 6.11 14.53 -29.26
CA ALA A 309 5.35 13.72 -28.31
C ALA A 309 6.24 12.71 -27.58
N ALA A 310 7.14 12.02 -28.29
CA ALA A 310 8.08 11.08 -27.71
C ALA A 310 9.07 11.78 -26.75
N THR A 311 9.57 12.95 -27.16
CA THR A 311 10.50 13.75 -26.34
C THR A 311 9.83 14.24 -25.05
N VAL A 312 8.58 14.72 -25.13
CA VAL A 312 7.81 15.13 -23.93
C VAL A 312 7.54 13.94 -23.01
N LEU A 313 7.18 12.76 -23.55
CA LEU A 313 7.00 11.55 -22.74
C LEU A 313 8.28 11.15 -22.01
N LYS A 314 9.40 11.16 -22.70
CA LYS A 314 10.71 10.82 -22.12
C LYS A 314 11.14 11.84 -21.06
N GLN A 315 10.94 13.13 -21.31
CA GLN A 315 11.21 14.18 -20.33
C GLN A 315 10.35 14.03 -19.08
N ARG A 316 9.05 13.81 -19.21
CA ARG A 316 8.15 13.59 -18.05
C ARG A 316 8.54 12.37 -17.24
N LYS A 317 8.98 11.27 -17.91
CA LYS A 317 9.50 10.09 -17.23
C LYS A 317 10.77 10.41 -16.44
N ALA A 318 11.72 11.14 -17.05
CA ALA A 318 12.96 11.55 -16.41
C ALA A 318 12.72 12.46 -15.20
N ASP A 319 11.88 13.49 -15.36
CA ASP A 319 11.49 14.41 -14.29
C ASP A 319 10.82 13.69 -13.12
N LYS A 320 9.88 12.77 -13.42
CA LYS A 320 9.25 11.94 -12.39
C LYS A 320 10.27 11.07 -11.64
N ILE A 321 11.19 10.42 -12.35
CA ILE A 321 12.20 9.57 -11.72
C ILE A 321 13.12 10.41 -10.84
N ALA A 322 13.61 11.54 -11.30
CA ALA A 322 14.47 12.43 -10.53
C ALA A 322 13.78 12.92 -9.26
N ASN A 323 12.59 13.53 -9.40
CA ASN A 323 11.94 14.23 -8.29
C ASN A 323 11.14 13.32 -7.36
N THR A 324 10.58 12.19 -7.84
CA THR A 324 9.79 11.27 -7.00
C THR A 324 10.68 10.29 -6.23
N TYR A 325 11.83 9.90 -6.80
CA TYR A 325 12.68 8.87 -6.19
C TYR A 325 14.02 9.41 -5.76
N PHE A 326 14.88 9.83 -6.68
CA PHE A 326 16.26 10.20 -6.32
C PHE A 326 16.35 11.43 -5.42
N SER A 327 15.50 12.44 -5.62
CA SER A 327 15.43 13.58 -4.70
C SER A 327 15.10 13.13 -3.27
N ASN A 328 14.12 12.22 -3.11
CA ASN A 328 13.77 11.70 -1.79
C ASN A 328 14.89 10.83 -1.21
N PHE A 329 15.55 9.99 -2.03
CA PHE A 329 16.69 9.18 -1.59
C PHE A 329 17.83 10.03 -1.04
N ILE A 330 18.09 11.17 -1.67
CA ILE A 330 19.16 12.08 -1.28
C ILE A 330 18.78 12.87 -0.01
N ASN A 331 17.54 13.33 0.08
CA ASN A 331 17.13 14.30 1.11
C ASN A 331 16.54 13.66 2.37
N ASP A 332 15.89 12.48 2.24
CA ASP A 332 15.08 11.89 3.32
C ASP A 332 15.66 10.55 3.82
N ASN A 333 16.91 10.19 3.42
CA ASN A 333 17.56 9.00 3.95
C ASN A 333 18.04 9.19 5.39
N VAL A 334 18.07 8.11 6.13
CA VAL A 334 18.61 8.01 7.48
C VAL A 334 19.88 7.16 7.43
N ASN A 335 21.06 7.77 7.54
CA ASN A 335 22.35 7.08 7.48
C ASN A 335 22.52 6.16 6.26
N GLY A 336 22.02 6.57 5.10
CA GLY A 336 22.07 5.80 3.86
C GLY A 336 20.96 4.78 3.68
N PHE A 337 19.96 4.76 4.56
CA PHE A 337 18.76 3.91 4.44
C PHE A 337 17.53 4.76 4.18
N VAL A 338 16.63 4.25 3.35
CA VAL A 338 15.27 4.77 3.22
C VAL A 338 14.30 3.86 3.95
N HIS A 339 13.32 4.45 4.62
CA HIS A 339 12.30 3.76 5.41
C HIS A 339 10.91 4.01 4.81
N PRO A 340 10.50 3.25 3.76
CA PRO A 340 9.21 3.44 3.12
C PRO A 340 8.06 3.21 4.09
N SER A 341 7.03 4.05 4.02
CA SER A 341 5.80 3.86 4.80
C SER A 341 4.83 2.96 4.04
N VAL A 342 4.40 1.86 4.63
CA VAL A 342 3.52 0.87 4.00
C VAL A 342 2.16 0.84 4.70
N LYS A 343 1.12 1.20 3.96
CA LYS A 343 -0.27 0.99 4.40
C LYS A 343 -0.69 -0.42 4.05
N THR A 344 -0.90 -1.28 5.02
CA THR A 344 -1.32 -2.67 4.79
C THR A 344 -2.71 -2.78 4.17
N LEU A 345 -3.54 -1.75 4.37
CA LEU A 345 -4.89 -1.61 3.85
C LEU A 345 -4.99 -0.35 2.97
N GLY A 346 -4.11 -0.25 1.96
CA GLY A 346 -4.03 0.92 1.07
C GLY A 346 -5.17 1.00 0.04
N ALA A 347 -5.90 -0.08 -0.18
CA ALA A 347 -7.02 -0.14 -1.13
C ALA A 347 -8.21 -0.90 -0.51
N ARG A 348 -9.44 -0.65 -1.02
CA ARG A 348 -10.66 -1.37 -0.60
C ARG A 348 -10.57 -2.89 -0.76
N THR A 349 -9.71 -3.37 -1.66
CA THR A 349 -9.43 -4.81 -1.87
C THR A 349 -8.45 -5.39 -0.85
N GLY A 350 -7.93 -4.60 0.10
CA GLY A 350 -6.92 -5.02 1.06
C GLY A 350 -5.50 -5.08 0.50
N ARG A 351 -5.26 -4.59 -0.73
CA ARG A 351 -3.88 -4.43 -1.25
C ARG A 351 -3.12 -3.39 -0.44
N MET A 352 -1.84 -3.64 -0.25
CA MET A 352 -0.92 -2.70 0.37
C MET A 352 -0.60 -1.53 -0.56
N SER A 353 -0.25 -0.38 -0.01
CA SER A 353 0.32 0.74 -0.74
C SER A 353 1.56 1.28 -0.03
N ILE A 354 2.53 1.76 -0.80
CA ILE A 354 3.82 2.24 -0.29
C ILE A 354 3.95 3.72 -0.60
N GLN A 355 4.40 4.47 0.37
CA GLN A 355 4.61 5.91 0.28
C GLN A 355 5.98 6.26 0.88
N ASN A 356 6.52 7.39 0.49
CA ASN A 356 7.74 7.98 1.03
C ASN A 356 8.95 7.02 1.05
N PRO A 357 9.43 6.55 -0.13
CA PRO A 357 8.99 6.83 -1.50
C PRO A 357 7.91 5.88 -2.02
N ALA A 358 7.19 6.27 -3.08
CA ALA A 358 6.08 5.52 -3.67
C ALA A 358 6.57 4.34 -4.56
N LEU A 359 7.22 3.34 -3.98
CA LEU A 359 7.90 2.24 -4.70
C LEU A 359 6.98 1.38 -5.56
N GLN A 360 5.68 1.36 -5.31
CA GLN A 360 4.72 0.65 -6.17
C GLN A 360 4.52 1.31 -7.54
N THR A 361 4.96 2.55 -7.73
CA THR A 361 4.84 3.24 -9.03
C THR A 361 6.11 3.16 -9.87
N LEU A 362 7.06 2.28 -9.49
CA LEU A 362 8.27 2.01 -10.26
C LEU A 362 7.93 1.49 -11.66
N PRO A 363 8.59 1.99 -12.71
CA PRO A 363 8.36 1.51 -14.07
C PRO A 363 8.69 0.01 -14.17
N LYS A 364 7.82 -0.75 -14.84
CA LYS A 364 8.08 -2.17 -15.10
C LYS A 364 9.27 -2.33 -16.05
N GLY A 365 10.16 -3.27 -15.73
CA GLY A 365 11.32 -3.59 -16.56
C GLY A 365 12.39 -2.48 -16.65
N ASP A 366 12.30 -1.47 -15.78
CA ASP A 366 13.30 -0.39 -15.69
C ASP A 366 14.10 -0.59 -14.39
N ASP A 367 15.38 -0.81 -14.53
CA ASP A 367 16.32 -1.04 -13.41
C ASP A 367 16.77 0.27 -12.76
N THR A 368 16.61 1.42 -13.42
CA THR A 368 17.22 2.70 -13.03
C THR A 368 17.04 3.05 -11.56
N VAL A 369 15.80 2.98 -11.04
CA VAL A 369 15.54 3.29 -9.61
C VAL A 369 15.91 2.10 -8.72
N ARG A 370 15.58 0.88 -9.16
CA ARG A 370 15.85 -0.34 -8.37
C ARG A 370 17.33 -0.57 -8.13
N ARG A 371 18.18 -0.14 -9.05
CA ARG A 371 19.64 -0.25 -8.95
C ARG A 371 20.23 0.55 -7.78
N ALA A 372 19.50 1.55 -7.28
CA ALA A 372 19.90 2.30 -6.09
C ALA A 372 19.79 1.49 -4.79
N PHE A 373 19.06 0.37 -4.79
CA PHE A 373 18.86 -0.44 -3.59
C PHE A 373 19.93 -1.52 -3.50
N LEU A 374 20.79 -1.40 -2.49
CA LEU A 374 21.91 -2.29 -2.21
C LEU A 374 21.58 -3.31 -1.12
N PRO A 375 22.34 -4.42 -1.03
CA PRO A 375 22.36 -5.24 0.17
C PRO A 375 22.71 -4.40 1.40
N LYS A 376 22.28 -4.88 2.59
CA LYS A 376 22.53 -4.22 3.87
C LYS A 376 24.01 -3.87 4.12
N ASP A 377 24.90 -4.77 3.72
CA ASP A 377 26.35 -4.66 3.77
C ASP A 377 26.99 -5.62 2.75
N ASP A 378 28.32 -5.74 2.76
CA ASP A 378 29.06 -6.54 1.77
C ASP A 378 28.92 -8.06 2.00
N ASP A 379 28.52 -8.49 3.21
CA ASP A 379 28.27 -9.89 3.56
C ASP A 379 26.85 -10.36 3.19
N HIS A 380 26.01 -9.44 2.65
CA HIS A 380 24.64 -9.73 2.23
C HIS A 380 24.47 -9.65 0.71
N VAL A 381 23.38 -10.21 0.24
CA VAL A 381 22.88 -10.14 -1.14
C VAL A 381 21.38 -9.86 -1.15
N ILE A 382 20.88 -9.32 -2.25
CA ILE A 382 19.43 -9.19 -2.46
C ILE A 382 18.88 -10.50 -3.01
N ILE A 383 17.78 -10.94 -2.44
CA ILE A 383 16.88 -11.96 -3.00
C ILE A 383 15.54 -11.30 -3.26
N THR A 384 14.90 -11.62 -4.37
CA THR A 384 13.52 -11.19 -4.65
C THR A 384 12.64 -12.40 -4.94
N SER A 385 11.37 -12.30 -4.57
CA SER A 385 10.38 -13.32 -4.94
C SER A 385 9.08 -12.65 -5.35
N ASP A 386 8.55 -13.04 -6.51
CA ASP A 386 7.36 -12.47 -7.15
C ASP A 386 6.35 -13.59 -7.45
N LEU A 387 5.07 -13.39 -7.15
CA LEU A 387 4.03 -14.38 -7.41
C LEU A 387 3.72 -14.48 -8.90
N ASP A 388 3.80 -15.68 -9.44
CA ASP A 388 3.56 -15.97 -10.85
C ASP A 388 2.09 -15.80 -11.22
N GLN A 389 1.73 -14.69 -11.87
CA GLN A 389 0.40 -14.47 -12.43
C GLN A 389 -0.72 -14.84 -11.43
N VAL A 390 -0.53 -14.52 -10.14
CA VAL A 390 -1.39 -14.96 -9.03
C VAL A 390 -2.87 -14.71 -9.28
N GLU A 391 -3.23 -13.54 -9.84
CA GLU A 391 -4.63 -13.20 -10.15
C GLU A 391 -5.23 -14.13 -11.20
N PHE A 392 -4.46 -14.50 -12.22
CA PHE A 392 -4.96 -15.38 -13.28
C PHE A 392 -5.04 -16.84 -12.83
N ARG A 393 -4.05 -17.35 -12.09
CA ARG A 393 -4.08 -18.67 -11.46
C ARG A 393 -5.25 -18.83 -10.51
N MET A 394 -5.50 -17.80 -9.72
CA MET A 394 -6.65 -17.74 -8.82
C MET A 394 -7.97 -17.73 -9.59
N PHE A 395 -8.08 -16.96 -10.66
CA PHE A 395 -9.26 -16.92 -11.51
C PHE A 395 -9.52 -18.29 -12.16
N ALA A 396 -8.48 -18.94 -12.67
CA ALA A 396 -8.58 -20.29 -13.22
C ALA A 396 -9.17 -21.28 -12.20
N THR A 397 -8.66 -21.30 -10.98
CA THR A 397 -9.17 -22.15 -9.90
C THR A 397 -10.63 -21.84 -9.54
N LEU A 398 -10.95 -20.56 -9.32
CA LEU A 398 -12.28 -20.12 -8.87
C LEU A 398 -13.35 -20.28 -9.96
N SER A 399 -12.98 -20.13 -11.23
CA SER A 399 -13.88 -20.34 -12.37
C SER A 399 -14.25 -21.82 -12.57
N LYS A 400 -13.46 -22.75 -12.03
CA LYS A 400 -13.59 -24.19 -12.22
C LYS A 400 -13.60 -24.60 -13.70
N ASP A 401 -12.91 -23.83 -14.55
CA ASP A 401 -12.75 -24.15 -15.96
C ASP A 401 -11.69 -25.24 -16.13
N GLU A 402 -12.13 -26.48 -16.43
CA GLU A 402 -11.24 -27.64 -16.52
C GLU A 402 -10.18 -27.48 -17.62
N ASN A 403 -10.53 -26.87 -18.76
CA ASN A 403 -9.58 -26.63 -19.83
C ASN A 403 -8.46 -25.69 -19.40
N LEU A 404 -8.83 -24.60 -18.70
CA LEU A 404 -7.87 -23.62 -18.21
C LEU A 404 -7.00 -24.18 -17.07
N ILE A 405 -7.60 -24.95 -16.14
CA ILE A 405 -6.86 -25.62 -15.05
C ILE A 405 -5.84 -26.61 -15.62
N ASN A 406 -6.27 -27.47 -16.57
CA ASN A 406 -5.38 -28.45 -17.20
C ASN A 406 -4.25 -27.78 -17.97
N LEU A 407 -4.54 -26.66 -18.66
CA LEU A 407 -3.54 -25.88 -19.38
C LEU A 407 -2.47 -25.30 -18.44
N PHE A 408 -2.87 -24.72 -17.30
CA PHE A 408 -1.93 -24.23 -16.30
C PHE A 408 -1.07 -25.35 -15.73
N ASN A 409 -1.67 -26.46 -15.34
CA ASN A 409 -0.95 -27.60 -14.77
C ASN A 409 0.05 -28.20 -15.78
N MET A 410 -0.33 -28.26 -17.06
CA MET A 410 0.57 -28.65 -18.14
C MET A 410 1.72 -27.65 -18.32
N ALA A 411 1.42 -26.35 -18.34
CA ALA A 411 2.41 -25.30 -18.49
C ALA A 411 3.44 -25.33 -17.34
N ASP A 412 2.99 -25.50 -16.11
CA ASP A 412 3.85 -25.65 -14.94
C ASP A 412 4.74 -26.91 -15.01
N ALA A 413 4.18 -28.03 -15.47
CA ALA A 413 4.93 -29.28 -15.58
C ALA A 413 6.00 -29.25 -16.69
N THR A 414 5.78 -28.45 -17.74
CA THR A 414 6.69 -28.36 -18.90
C THR A 414 7.60 -27.13 -18.87
N GLY A 415 7.37 -26.18 -17.92
CA GLY A 415 8.06 -24.88 -17.88
C GLY A 415 7.64 -23.96 -19.03
N SER A 416 6.47 -24.19 -19.66
CA SER A 416 5.97 -23.36 -20.76
C SER A 416 5.19 -22.13 -20.22
N ASP A 417 5.04 -21.12 -21.09
CA ASP A 417 4.31 -19.89 -20.74
C ASP A 417 2.79 -20.06 -20.93
N PRO A 418 1.95 -19.94 -19.90
CA PRO A 418 0.50 -20.13 -20.01
C PRO A 418 -0.18 -19.29 -21.09
N PHE A 419 0.24 -18.04 -21.30
CA PHE A 419 -0.34 -17.20 -22.36
C PHE A 419 0.01 -17.67 -23.76
N THR A 420 1.18 -18.30 -23.94
CA THR A 420 1.56 -18.92 -25.21
C THR A 420 0.72 -20.17 -25.44
N GLU A 421 0.52 -21.00 -24.42
CA GLU A 421 -0.32 -22.21 -24.53
C GLU A 421 -1.79 -21.85 -24.84
N ILE A 422 -2.34 -20.84 -24.15
CA ILE A 422 -3.68 -20.32 -24.49
C ILE A 422 -3.73 -19.81 -25.94
N GLY A 423 -2.69 -19.11 -26.37
CA GLY A 423 -2.60 -18.64 -27.76
C GLY A 423 -2.58 -19.79 -28.77
N ARG A 424 -1.86 -20.87 -28.51
CA ARG A 424 -1.87 -22.09 -29.34
C ARG A 424 -3.27 -22.67 -29.49
N GLU A 425 -4.03 -22.73 -28.39
CA GLU A 425 -5.40 -23.20 -28.38
C GLU A 425 -6.35 -22.25 -29.12
N VAL A 426 -6.31 -20.96 -28.82
CA VAL A 426 -7.24 -19.94 -29.36
C VAL A 426 -7.01 -19.74 -30.88
N TYR A 427 -5.76 -19.77 -31.33
CA TYR A 427 -5.43 -19.62 -32.76
C TYR A 427 -5.29 -20.94 -33.51
N ALA A 428 -5.47 -22.08 -32.82
CA ALA A 428 -5.23 -23.41 -33.37
C ALA A 428 -3.84 -23.54 -34.06
N ASP A 429 -2.82 -22.93 -33.43
CA ASP A 429 -1.44 -22.85 -33.93
C ASP A 429 -0.44 -23.42 -32.90
N PRO A 430 -0.14 -24.72 -32.96
CA PRO A 430 0.76 -25.36 -31.99
C PRO A 430 2.22 -24.89 -32.12
N THR A 431 2.56 -24.13 -33.18
CA THR A 431 3.91 -23.65 -33.40
C THR A 431 4.17 -22.27 -32.79
N MET A 432 3.14 -21.61 -32.24
CA MET A 432 3.23 -20.28 -31.62
C MET A 432 4.30 -20.25 -30.52
N GLN A 433 5.15 -19.21 -30.57
CA GLN A 433 6.25 -19.00 -29.63
C GLN A 433 5.97 -17.87 -28.66
N LYS A 434 6.71 -17.81 -27.55
CA LYS A 434 6.61 -16.76 -26.51
C LYS A 434 6.86 -15.34 -27.08
N SER A 435 7.64 -15.21 -28.15
CA SER A 435 7.92 -13.95 -28.86
C SER A 435 6.81 -13.50 -29.81
N ASP A 436 5.79 -14.31 -30.08
CA ASP A 436 4.70 -13.98 -30.99
C ASP A 436 3.86 -12.82 -30.48
N LYS A 437 3.61 -11.83 -31.35
CA LYS A 437 2.80 -10.64 -30.99
C LYS A 437 1.36 -10.98 -30.58
N ARG A 438 0.80 -12.09 -31.13
CA ARG A 438 -0.54 -12.59 -30.78
C ARG A 438 -0.68 -12.93 -29.29
N ARG A 439 0.42 -13.32 -28.64
CA ARG A 439 0.48 -13.52 -27.18
C ARG A 439 0.07 -12.26 -26.40
N GLY A 440 0.42 -11.07 -26.91
CA GLY A 440 0.00 -9.80 -26.34
C GLY A 440 -1.52 -9.60 -26.37
N LEU A 441 -2.18 -10.05 -27.44
CA LEU A 441 -3.65 -10.02 -27.56
C LEU A 441 -4.31 -10.97 -26.55
N ILE A 442 -3.78 -12.17 -26.37
CA ILE A 442 -4.25 -13.11 -25.34
C ILE A 442 -4.15 -12.50 -23.95
N LYS A 443 -3.00 -11.89 -23.61
CA LYS A 443 -2.87 -11.14 -22.36
C LYS A 443 -3.93 -10.04 -22.24
N GLY A 444 -4.18 -9.31 -23.30
CA GLY A 444 -5.21 -8.25 -23.35
C GLY A 444 -6.61 -8.79 -23.06
N VAL A 445 -6.98 -9.94 -23.62
CA VAL A 445 -8.27 -10.61 -23.36
C VAL A 445 -8.36 -11.07 -21.91
N VAL A 446 -7.37 -11.82 -21.42
CA VAL A 446 -7.34 -12.36 -20.05
C VAL A 446 -7.46 -11.24 -19.00
N TYR A 447 -6.60 -10.23 -19.08
CA TYR A 447 -6.65 -9.11 -18.13
C TYR A 447 -7.88 -8.24 -18.35
N GLY A 448 -8.37 -8.12 -19.58
CA GLY A 448 -9.64 -7.47 -19.85
C GLY A 448 -10.80 -8.16 -19.13
N ARG A 449 -10.85 -9.49 -19.15
CA ARG A 449 -11.83 -10.26 -18.37
C ARG A 449 -11.66 -10.07 -16.87
N LEU A 450 -10.41 -10.16 -16.38
CA LEU A 450 -10.10 -9.96 -14.95
C LEU A 450 -10.55 -8.58 -14.44
N TYR A 451 -10.36 -7.54 -15.25
CA TYR A 451 -10.63 -6.15 -14.84
C TYR A 451 -11.95 -5.58 -15.34
N GLY A 452 -12.78 -6.38 -16.01
CA GLY A 452 -14.07 -5.95 -16.55
C GLY A 452 -13.96 -4.93 -17.69
N ALA A 453 -12.83 -4.92 -18.41
CA ALA A 453 -12.67 -4.05 -19.57
C ALA A 453 -13.41 -4.60 -20.79
N GLY A 454 -14.30 -3.82 -21.39
CA GLY A 454 -14.98 -4.16 -22.64
C GLY A 454 -14.00 -4.29 -23.81
N VAL A 455 -14.43 -5.00 -24.87
CA VAL A 455 -13.62 -5.30 -26.08
C VAL A 455 -13.03 -4.03 -26.72
N ALA A 456 -13.79 -2.94 -26.80
CA ALA A 456 -13.30 -1.66 -27.33
C ALA A 456 -12.08 -1.11 -26.55
N LYS A 457 -12.11 -1.19 -25.20
CA LYS A 457 -10.98 -0.76 -24.35
C LYS A 457 -9.78 -1.70 -24.51
N GLN A 458 -10.03 -3.00 -24.61
CA GLN A 458 -8.97 -4.00 -24.87
C GLN A 458 -8.30 -3.75 -26.22
N ALA A 459 -9.07 -3.50 -27.27
CA ALA A 459 -8.58 -3.20 -28.62
C ALA A 459 -7.71 -1.94 -28.64
N LEU A 460 -8.20 -0.86 -28.00
CA LEU A 460 -7.45 0.39 -27.87
C LEU A 460 -6.10 0.19 -27.15
N THR A 461 -6.11 -0.57 -26.06
CA THR A 461 -4.91 -0.86 -25.25
C THR A 461 -3.90 -1.70 -26.04
N ALA A 462 -4.38 -2.67 -26.82
CA ALA A 462 -3.55 -3.56 -27.63
C ALA A 462 -3.11 -2.94 -28.97
N GLY A 463 -3.68 -1.80 -29.34
CA GLY A 463 -3.38 -1.13 -30.62
C GLY A 463 -3.84 -1.90 -31.86
N VAL A 464 -4.97 -2.62 -31.75
CA VAL A 464 -5.58 -3.40 -32.84
C VAL A 464 -7.01 -2.96 -33.12
N PRO A 465 -7.58 -3.27 -34.31
CA PRO A 465 -8.99 -3.06 -34.59
C PRO A 465 -9.91 -3.81 -33.61
N GLU A 466 -11.05 -3.19 -33.25
CA GLU A 466 -12.01 -3.81 -32.32
C GLU A 466 -12.52 -5.17 -32.84
N GLU A 467 -12.74 -5.29 -34.15
CA GLU A 467 -13.18 -6.55 -34.77
C GLU A 467 -12.19 -7.69 -34.54
N GLN A 468 -10.89 -7.41 -34.66
CA GLN A 468 -9.84 -8.40 -34.38
C GLN A 468 -9.84 -8.80 -32.91
N MET A 469 -9.94 -7.84 -31.99
CA MET A 469 -10.00 -8.12 -30.55
C MET A 469 -11.26 -8.93 -30.20
N ARG A 470 -12.39 -8.63 -30.80
CA ARG A 470 -13.66 -9.33 -30.63
C ARG A 470 -13.56 -10.79 -31.08
N ALA A 471 -12.92 -11.04 -32.23
CA ALA A 471 -12.71 -12.40 -32.72
C ALA A 471 -11.85 -13.22 -31.75
N VAL A 472 -10.76 -12.66 -31.23
CA VAL A 472 -9.90 -13.33 -30.24
C VAL A 472 -10.65 -13.57 -28.93
N SER A 473 -11.44 -12.58 -28.46
CA SER A 473 -12.22 -12.70 -27.23
C SER A 473 -13.30 -13.80 -27.34
N ASN A 474 -13.98 -13.90 -28.48
CA ASN A 474 -14.98 -14.94 -28.70
C ASN A 474 -14.34 -16.33 -28.73
N ALA A 475 -13.24 -16.51 -29.47
CA ALA A 475 -12.51 -17.79 -29.52
C ALA A 475 -11.97 -18.20 -28.14
N PHE A 476 -11.55 -17.23 -27.32
CA PHE A 476 -11.16 -17.46 -25.94
C PHE A 476 -12.35 -17.94 -25.09
N ASP A 477 -13.51 -17.26 -25.17
CA ASP A 477 -14.71 -17.63 -24.38
C ASP A 477 -15.28 -19.00 -24.80
N GLU A 478 -15.19 -19.36 -26.09
CA GLU A 478 -15.57 -20.69 -26.56
C GLU A 478 -14.68 -21.79 -25.98
N ARG A 479 -13.38 -21.50 -25.84
CA ARG A 479 -12.40 -22.45 -25.30
C ARG A 479 -12.42 -22.55 -23.77
N PHE A 480 -12.66 -21.42 -23.10
CA PHE A 480 -12.63 -21.28 -21.64
C PHE A 480 -13.93 -20.65 -21.08
N PRO A 481 -15.08 -21.33 -21.24
CA PRO A 481 -16.39 -20.76 -20.89
C PRO A 481 -16.58 -20.54 -19.38
N GLY A 482 -15.84 -21.27 -18.53
CA GLY A 482 -15.95 -21.21 -17.08
C GLY A 482 -15.65 -19.81 -16.53
N MET A 483 -14.76 -19.05 -17.17
CA MET A 483 -14.44 -17.69 -16.73
C MET A 483 -15.65 -16.76 -16.86
N ALA A 484 -16.32 -16.74 -18.00
CA ALA A 484 -17.51 -15.91 -18.22
C ALA A 484 -18.68 -16.32 -17.29
N LEU A 485 -18.88 -17.62 -17.09
CA LEU A 485 -19.89 -18.17 -16.17
C LEU A 485 -19.61 -17.74 -14.72
N PHE A 486 -18.35 -17.77 -14.29
CA PHE A 486 -17.96 -17.33 -12.96
C PHE A 486 -18.21 -15.83 -12.76
N GLN A 487 -17.83 -14.98 -13.73
CA GLN A 487 -18.10 -13.55 -13.68
C GLN A 487 -19.58 -13.26 -13.50
N LYS A 488 -20.43 -13.89 -14.33
CA LYS A 488 -21.88 -13.75 -14.23
C LYS A 488 -22.41 -14.18 -12.86
N LYS A 489 -21.93 -15.29 -12.32
CA LYS A 489 -22.32 -15.76 -10.99
C LYS A 489 -21.96 -14.74 -9.89
N VAL A 490 -20.77 -14.16 -9.95
CA VAL A 490 -20.33 -13.13 -8.99
C VAL A 490 -21.19 -11.88 -9.11
N GLU A 491 -21.49 -11.44 -10.32
CA GLU A 491 -22.38 -10.30 -10.58
C GLU A 491 -23.79 -10.55 -10.06
N ASP A 492 -24.38 -11.72 -10.32
CA ASP A 492 -25.70 -12.12 -9.83
C ASP A 492 -25.74 -12.11 -8.27
N ILE A 493 -24.68 -12.56 -7.61
CA ILE A 493 -24.56 -12.49 -6.14
C ILE A 493 -24.54 -11.01 -5.68
N GLY A 494 -23.73 -10.18 -6.32
CA GLY A 494 -23.62 -8.76 -6.01
C GLY A 494 -24.94 -8.02 -6.19
N MET A 495 -25.62 -8.24 -7.32
CA MET A 495 -26.93 -7.65 -7.60
C MET A 495 -28.01 -8.11 -6.62
N ARG A 496 -28.01 -9.38 -6.21
CA ARG A 496 -28.94 -9.87 -5.19
C ARG A 496 -28.73 -9.16 -3.85
N ARG A 497 -27.47 -9.05 -3.39
CA ARG A 497 -27.10 -8.36 -2.15
C ARG A 497 -27.44 -6.88 -2.21
N LEU A 498 -27.18 -6.22 -3.35
CA LEU A 498 -27.55 -4.83 -3.55
C LEU A 498 -29.05 -4.61 -3.36
N ARG A 499 -29.89 -5.51 -3.91
CA ARG A 499 -31.37 -5.42 -3.77
C ARG A 499 -31.87 -5.72 -2.36
N SER A 500 -31.24 -6.70 -1.65
CA SER A 500 -31.71 -7.13 -0.33
C SER A 500 -31.09 -6.39 0.84
N GLU A 501 -29.87 -5.88 0.70
CA GLU A 501 -29.08 -5.30 1.79
C GLU A 501 -28.64 -3.86 1.50
N GLY A 502 -28.97 -3.32 0.31
CA GLY A 502 -28.60 -1.96 -0.10
C GLY A 502 -27.13 -1.80 -0.52
N GLN A 503 -26.35 -2.88 -0.53
CA GLN A 503 -24.93 -2.86 -0.89
C GLN A 503 -24.53 -4.12 -1.66
N GLY A 504 -23.98 -3.95 -2.85
CA GLY A 504 -23.35 -5.02 -3.62
C GLY A 504 -21.96 -5.34 -3.05
N TYR A 505 -21.69 -6.62 -2.75
CA TYR A 505 -20.38 -7.06 -2.24
C TYR A 505 -20.13 -8.54 -2.46
N VAL A 506 -18.85 -8.93 -2.34
CA VAL A 506 -18.39 -10.33 -2.21
C VAL A 506 -17.51 -10.47 -0.98
N ASN A 507 -17.28 -11.70 -0.54
CA ASN A 507 -16.36 -12.00 0.56
C ASN A 507 -15.20 -12.84 0.05
N THR A 508 -13.99 -12.57 0.55
CA THR A 508 -12.84 -13.47 0.44
C THR A 508 -12.99 -14.66 1.39
N TRP A 509 -12.05 -15.62 1.34
CA TRP A 509 -12.08 -16.79 2.24
C TRP A 509 -11.77 -16.45 3.70
N THR A 510 -11.10 -15.34 4.01
CA THR A 510 -10.91 -14.87 5.40
C THR A 510 -12.13 -14.17 5.96
N GLY A 511 -13.22 -14.04 5.17
CA GLY A 511 -14.43 -13.33 5.53
C GLY A 511 -14.41 -11.83 5.24
N ARG A 512 -13.31 -11.27 4.69
CA ARG A 512 -13.23 -9.86 4.32
C ARG A 512 -14.33 -9.50 3.32
N ARG A 513 -15.07 -8.45 3.62
CA ARG A 513 -16.12 -7.90 2.76
C ARG A 513 -15.51 -6.93 1.75
N LEU A 514 -15.82 -7.12 0.46
CA LEU A 514 -15.37 -6.29 -0.65
C LEU A 514 -16.58 -5.64 -1.33
N PRO A 515 -16.96 -4.43 -0.94
CA PRO A 515 -18.11 -3.71 -1.51
C PRO A 515 -17.76 -3.06 -2.84
N CYS A 516 -18.76 -2.93 -3.73
CA CYS A 516 -18.66 -2.14 -4.96
C CYS A 516 -19.55 -0.90 -4.91
N ASP A 517 -19.30 0.04 -5.81
CA ASP A 517 -20.20 1.15 -6.06
C ASP A 517 -21.51 0.61 -6.70
N GLU A 518 -22.67 1.24 -6.46
CA GLU A 518 -23.98 0.72 -6.84
C GLU A 518 -24.12 0.44 -8.35
N ASP A 519 -23.55 1.30 -9.19
CA ASP A 519 -23.56 1.20 -10.66
C ASP A 519 -22.44 0.31 -11.22
N ARG A 520 -21.59 -0.33 -10.34
CA ARG A 520 -20.37 -1.04 -10.73
C ARG A 520 -20.29 -2.46 -10.21
N VAL A 521 -21.42 -3.16 -10.11
CA VAL A 521 -21.45 -4.55 -9.62
C VAL A 521 -20.53 -5.49 -10.42
N TYR A 522 -20.33 -5.20 -11.71
CA TYR A 522 -19.39 -5.94 -12.56
C TYR A 522 -17.94 -5.93 -12.06
N THR A 523 -17.56 -4.96 -11.21
CA THR A 523 -16.20 -4.90 -10.63
C THR A 523 -15.95 -5.93 -9.54
N LEU A 524 -16.98 -6.58 -9.01
CA LEU A 524 -16.87 -7.51 -7.88
C LEU A 524 -15.98 -8.71 -8.18
N THR A 525 -15.96 -9.22 -9.43
CA THR A 525 -15.04 -10.29 -9.81
C THR A 525 -13.59 -9.83 -9.66
N ASN A 526 -13.28 -8.64 -10.15
CA ASN A 526 -11.96 -8.05 -10.00
C ASN A 526 -11.59 -7.86 -8.51
N TYR A 527 -12.52 -7.34 -7.70
CA TYR A 527 -12.27 -7.15 -6.27
C TYR A 527 -12.03 -8.47 -5.54
N LEU A 528 -12.79 -9.53 -5.87
CA LEU A 528 -12.60 -10.85 -5.30
C LEU A 528 -11.21 -11.41 -5.62
N ILE A 529 -10.79 -11.31 -6.88
CA ILE A 529 -9.49 -11.80 -7.33
C ILE A 529 -8.35 -10.97 -6.73
N GLN A 530 -8.44 -9.65 -6.78
CA GLN A 530 -7.41 -8.78 -6.19
C GLN A 530 -7.32 -8.91 -4.68
N GLY A 531 -8.45 -8.96 -4.00
CA GLY A 531 -8.50 -9.11 -2.54
C GLY A 531 -7.95 -10.48 -2.12
N GLY A 532 -8.33 -11.52 -2.87
CA GLY A 532 -7.79 -12.84 -2.67
C GLY A 532 -6.27 -12.92 -2.87
N ALA A 533 -5.76 -12.32 -3.95
CA ALA A 533 -4.31 -12.25 -4.21
C ALA A 533 -3.56 -11.50 -3.08
N ALA A 534 -4.15 -10.41 -2.58
CA ALA A 534 -3.59 -9.69 -1.45
C ALA A 534 -3.54 -10.55 -0.17
N GLU A 535 -4.59 -11.34 0.11
CA GLU A 535 -4.61 -12.26 1.25
C GLU A 535 -3.61 -13.41 1.11
N VAL A 536 -3.44 -13.96 -0.09
CA VAL A 536 -2.39 -14.97 -0.37
C VAL A 536 -1.02 -14.38 -0.09
N PHE A 537 -0.72 -13.20 -0.63
CA PHE A 537 0.57 -12.56 -0.43
C PHE A 537 0.84 -12.28 1.06
N LYS A 538 -0.15 -11.75 1.79
CA LYS A 538 -0.06 -11.54 3.24
C LYS A 538 0.13 -12.84 4.03
N SER A 539 -0.57 -13.89 3.64
CA SER A 539 -0.39 -15.22 4.25
C SER A 539 1.02 -15.77 3.99
N ASN A 540 1.60 -15.49 2.82
CA ASN A 540 2.98 -15.86 2.52
C ASN A 540 3.99 -15.06 3.35
N LEU A 541 3.73 -13.76 3.62
CA LEU A 541 4.54 -12.99 4.58
C LEU A 541 4.50 -13.60 5.98
N VAL A 542 3.35 -14.10 6.43
CA VAL A 542 3.22 -14.80 7.71
C VAL A 542 4.02 -16.12 7.71
N LYS A 543 4.05 -16.87 6.59
CA LYS A 543 4.90 -18.07 6.48
C LYS A 543 6.39 -17.73 6.54
N LEU A 544 6.82 -16.64 5.90
CA LEU A 544 8.20 -16.14 5.97
C LEU A 544 8.59 -15.76 7.42
N ASP A 545 7.67 -15.15 8.15
CA ASP A 545 7.86 -14.85 9.58
C ASP A 545 7.97 -16.12 10.42
N GLN A 546 7.13 -17.12 10.18
CA GLN A 546 7.19 -18.43 10.85
C GLN A 546 8.49 -19.22 10.53
N ALA A 547 9.13 -18.88 9.43
CA ALA A 547 10.46 -19.39 9.04
C ALA A 547 11.62 -18.49 9.54
N ASP A 548 11.36 -17.59 10.49
CA ASP A 548 12.32 -16.67 11.10
C ASP A 548 13.04 -15.72 10.11
N LEU A 549 12.38 -15.38 8.97
CA LEU A 549 12.97 -14.51 7.95
C LEU A 549 12.58 -13.03 8.08
N THR A 550 11.77 -12.63 9.06
CA THR A 550 11.25 -11.25 9.17
C THR A 550 12.34 -10.20 9.23
N GLU A 551 13.48 -10.49 9.90
CA GLU A 551 14.61 -9.55 10.01
C GLU A 551 15.35 -9.35 8.68
N LEU A 552 15.14 -10.22 7.71
CA LEU A 552 15.73 -10.13 6.38
C LEU A 552 14.83 -9.36 5.39
N LEU A 553 13.56 -9.19 5.70
CA LEU A 553 12.59 -8.56 4.79
C LEU A 553 12.85 -7.05 4.72
N ILE A 554 12.81 -6.50 3.48
CA ILE A 554 13.07 -5.08 3.21
C ILE A 554 11.76 -4.34 2.87
N VAL A 555 11.10 -4.78 1.79
CA VAL A 555 9.93 -4.07 1.26
C VAL A 555 9.04 -5.01 0.43
N PRO A 556 7.71 -4.93 0.59
CA PRO A 556 6.75 -5.63 -0.24
C PRO A 556 6.31 -4.70 -1.39
N VAL A 557 6.52 -5.06 -2.66
CA VAL A 557 6.10 -4.24 -3.81
C VAL A 557 5.12 -5.03 -4.68
N HIS A 558 3.84 -4.69 -4.63
CA HIS A 558 2.74 -5.45 -5.25
C HIS A 558 2.65 -6.88 -4.68
N ASP A 559 3.07 -7.86 -5.45
CA ASP A 559 3.16 -9.30 -5.18
C ASP A 559 4.63 -9.79 -5.11
N GLU A 560 5.58 -8.84 -5.12
CA GLU A 560 7.01 -9.07 -4.92
C GLU A 560 7.44 -8.77 -3.48
N ILE A 561 8.31 -9.60 -2.91
CA ILE A 561 9.04 -9.34 -1.67
C ILE A 561 10.53 -9.25 -1.95
N VAL A 562 11.19 -8.27 -1.33
CA VAL A 562 12.65 -8.06 -1.42
C VAL A 562 13.27 -8.35 -0.05
N LEU A 563 14.36 -9.12 -0.04
CA LEU A 563 15.06 -9.54 1.16
C LEU A 563 16.56 -9.22 1.09
N ASN A 564 17.16 -9.00 2.26
CA ASN A 564 18.61 -9.01 2.49
C ASN A 564 19.01 -10.38 3.06
N ALA A 565 19.68 -11.23 2.30
CA ALA A 565 20.12 -12.54 2.79
C ALA A 565 21.64 -12.54 3.03
N PRO A 566 22.13 -13.14 4.15
CA PRO A 566 23.55 -13.42 4.28
C PRO A 566 24.05 -14.23 3.08
N ARG A 567 25.16 -13.80 2.49
CA ARG A 567 25.71 -14.40 1.25
C ARG A 567 25.98 -15.89 1.39
N GLU A 568 26.47 -16.33 2.55
CA GLU A 568 26.76 -17.73 2.85
C GLU A 568 25.51 -18.62 2.89
N ASN A 569 24.35 -18.08 3.27
CA ASN A 569 23.08 -18.80 3.42
C ASN A 569 22.10 -18.52 2.27
N ALA A 570 22.51 -17.76 1.26
CA ALA A 570 21.59 -17.26 0.22
C ALA A 570 20.83 -18.39 -0.51
N ALA A 571 21.49 -19.51 -0.82
CA ALA A 571 20.84 -20.64 -1.51
C ALA A 571 19.79 -21.34 -0.64
N GLU A 572 20.04 -21.51 0.65
CA GLU A 572 19.08 -22.06 1.61
C GLU A 572 17.89 -21.14 1.78
N ILE A 573 18.15 -19.84 1.96
CA ILE A 573 17.09 -18.82 2.09
C ILE A 573 16.23 -18.76 0.83
N GLN A 574 16.80 -18.83 -0.37
CA GLN A 574 16.02 -18.90 -1.61
C GLN A 574 15.07 -20.10 -1.64
N GLN A 575 15.52 -21.25 -1.15
CA GLN A 575 14.67 -22.43 -1.08
C GLN A 575 13.51 -22.24 -0.10
N ILE A 576 13.77 -21.71 1.10
CA ILE A 576 12.75 -21.41 2.10
C ILE A 576 11.76 -20.37 1.56
N VAL A 577 12.25 -19.31 0.91
CA VAL A 577 11.40 -18.28 0.29
C VAL A 577 10.49 -18.91 -0.78
N ARG A 578 11.02 -19.78 -1.64
CA ARG A 578 10.22 -20.45 -2.67
C ARG A 578 9.12 -21.31 -2.05
N GLU A 579 9.41 -22.03 -0.98
CA GLU A 579 8.42 -22.84 -0.27
C GLU A 579 7.35 -21.98 0.40
N CYS A 580 7.73 -20.93 1.12
CA CYS A 580 6.81 -20.00 1.78
C CYS A 580 5.92 -19.23 0.80
N MET A 581 6.48 -18.82 -0.35
CA MET A 581 5.77 -18.06 -1.38
C MET A 581 4.89 -18.94 -2.29
N THR A 582 5.03 -20.26 -2.21
CA THR A 582 4.19 -21.20 -2.99
C THR A 582 3.02 -21.69 -2.14
N THR A 583 1.82 -21.70 -2.72
CA THR A 583 0.61 -22.27 -2.10
C THR A 583 -0.03 -23.28 -3.04
N ARG A 584 -0.10 -24.56 -2.62
CA ARG A 584 -0.65 -25.68 -3.40
C ARG A 584 -1.96 -26.18 -2.83
N GLU A 585 -2.06 -26.27 -1.51
CA GLU A 585 -3.22 -26.81 -0.82
C GLU A 585 -4.47 -25.96 -1.06
N GLY A 586 -5.56 -26.62 -1.46
CA GLY A 586 -6.84 -25.96 -1.75
C GLY A 586 -6.92 -25.27 -3.12
N TRP A 587 -5.85 -25.29 -3.95
CA TRP A 587 -5.80 -24.63 -5.25
C TRP A 587 -5.65 -25.64 -6.38
N ALA A 588 -6.63 -25.68 -7.31
CA ALA A 588 -6.57 -26.54 -8.50
C ALA A 588 -5.42 -26.14 -9.45
N VAL A 589 -5.08 -24.86 -9.49
CA VAL A 589 -3.86 -24.33 -10.10
C VAL A 589 -2.97 -23.83 -8.97
N PRO A 590 -1.78 -24.39 -8.74
CA PRO A 590 -0.86 -23.96 -7.71
C PRO A 590 -0.50 -22.47 -7.84
N LEU A 591 -0.46 -21.75 -6.73
CA LEU A 591 0.03 -20.38 -6.69
C LEU A 591 1.54 -20.43 -6.45
N THR A 592 2.32 -20.24 -7.50
CA THR A 592 3.79 -20.34 -7.50
C THR A 592 4.43 -18.97 -7.44
N ALA A 593 5.74 -18.93 -7.16
CA ALA A 593 6.53 -17.72 -7.18
C ALA A 593 7.90 -17.97 -7.82
N ASP A 594 8.36 -16.99 -8.61
CA ASP A 594 9.74 -16.90 -9.03
C ASP A 594 10.61 -16.39 -7.87
N VAL A 595 11.82 -16.90 -7.76
CA VAL A 595 12.82 -16.44 -6.78
C VAL A 595 14.12 -16.15 -7.51
N ASP A 596 14.50 -14.86 -7.53
CA ASP A 596 15.73 -14.38 -8.16
C ASP A 596 16.79 -14.04 -7.11
N GLY A 597 18.04 -14.30 -7.42
CA GLY A 597 19.21 -14.00 -6.60
C GLY A 597 20.24 -15.12 -6.62
N PRO A 598 21.37 -14.96 -5.94
CA PRO A 598 21.82 -13.77 -5.21
C PRO A 598 22.10 -12.57 -6.15
N LEU A 599 21.65 -11.37 -5.78
CA LEU A 599 21.81 -10.14 -6.57
C LEU A 599 22.63 -9.11 -5.79
N GLU A 600 23.49 -8.36 -6.49
CA GLU A 600 24.30 -7.27 -5.92
C GLU A 600 23.51 -5.97 -5.73
N ASN A 601 22.35 -5.85 -6.32
CA ASN A 601 21.36 -4.79 -6.11
C ASN A 601 20.00 -5.27 -6.65
N TRP A 602 18.92 -4.63 -6.21
CA TRP A 602 17.57 -5.02 -6.66
C TRP A 602 17.35 -4.87 -8.18
N GLY A 603 18.04 -3.91 -8.83
CA GLY A 603 17.93 -3.68 -10.28
C GLY A 603 18.53 -4.81 -11.13
N ALA A 604 19.47 -5.58 -10.59
CA ALA A 604 20.15 -6.65 -11.33
C ALA A 604 19.21 -7.76 -11.83
N LYS A 605 18.01 -7.87 -11.27
CA LYS A 605 16.94 -8.76 -11.77
C LYS A 605 16.49 -8.40 -13.20
N TYR A 606 16.66 -7.17 -13.65
CA TYR A 606 16.10 -6.62 -14.89
C TYR A 606 17.14 -6.40 -16.01
N VAL A 607 18.39 -6.81 -15.78
CA VAL A 607 19.51 -6.66 -16.72
C VAL A 607 19.70 -7.89 -17.63
#